data_6f84ec452c601d813b3335f8f57ba8e5
#
_entry.id   6f84ec452c601d813b3335f8f57ba8e5
#
_cell.length_a   1.000
_cell.length_b   1.000
_cell.length_c   1.000
_cell.angle_alpha   90.00
_cell.angle_beta   90.00
_cell.angle_gamma   90.00
#
_symmetry.space_group_name_H-M   'P 1'
#
loop_
_entity.id
_entity.type
_entity.pdbx_description
1 polymer ?
#
loop_
_entity_poly.entity_id
_entity_poly.type
_entity_poly.pdbx_seq_one_letter_code
_entity_poly.pdbx_strand_id
1 'polypeptide(L)'
;VSDAKKVADALNIPHYVVNYHKKFKDDVIKYFISEYAKGRTPNPCVRCNNTVKFGSLLKDCLELGADCVATGHYARIEQDEKTGRYLLKKGLDVRKDQSYVLYTLTQDVLKHFMLPLGNYSKEKTRELAGKMNLPVANKPESQEICFIPNDDYKAYLKAKAPHILKPGD
;
A
#
# COMPACT_ATOMS: atom_id res chain seq x y z
N VAL A 1 -5.91 -12.53 -2.70
CA VAL A 1 -7.29 -12.78 -2.22
C VAL A 1 -7.31 -14.04 -1.35
N SER A 2 -6.83 -15.20 -1.84
CA SER A 2 -6.87 -16.47 -1.10
C SER A 2 -6.22 -16.40 0.29
N ASP A 3 -5.02 -15.85 0.41
CA ASP A 3 -4.33 -15.75 1.70
C ASP A 3 -5.06 -14.83 2.69
N ALA A 4 -5.60 -13.71 2.19
CA ALA A 4 -6.40 -12.80 3.03
C ALA A 4 -7.65 -13.50 3.56
N LYS A 5 -8.32 -14.31 2.72
CA LYS A 5 -9.46 -15.12 3.16
C LYS A 5 -9.07 -16.11 4.26
N LYS A 6 -7.97 -16.86 4.08
CA LYS A 6 -7.49 -17.81 5.10
C LYS A 6 -7.20 -17.14 6.45
N VAL A 7 -6.61 -15.92 6.41
CA VAL A 7 -6.36 -15.15 7.63
C VAL A 7 -7.67 -14.71 8.29
N ALA A 8 -8.61 -14.19 7.50
CA ALA A 8 -9.91 -13.77 8.02
C ALA A 8 -10.69 -14.95 8.63
N ASP A 9 -10.67 -16.10 7.96
CA ASP A 9 -11.29 -17.35 8.46
C ASP A 9 -10.64 -17.79 9.79
N ALA A 10 -9.30 -17.75 9.88
CA ALA A 10 -8.56 -18.08 11.11
C ALA A 10 -8.86 -17.13 12.28
N LEU A 11 -9.16 -15.87 11.99
CA LEU A 11 -9.52 -14.85 12.98
C LEU A 11 -11.02 -14.75 13.23
N ASN A 12 -11.83 -15.52 12.53
CA ASN A 12 -13.29 -15.47 12.56
C ASN A 12 -13.85 -14.05 12.34
N ILE A 13 -13.31 -13.35 11.34
CA ILE A 13 -13.76 -12.01 10.94
C ILE A 13 -14.31 -12.03 9.50
N PRO A 14 -15.28 -11.16 9.17
CA PRO A 14 -15.80 -11.05 7.80
C PRO A 14 -14.72 -10.71 6.79
N HIS A 15 -14.79 -11.29 5.59
CA HIS A 15 -13.91 -11.02 4.48
C HIS A 15 -14.69 -10.60 3.24
N TYR A 16 -14.39 -9.42 2.72
CA TYR A 16 -15.01 -8.89 1.52
C TYR A 16 -13.96 -8.67 0.43
N VAL A 17 -14.33 -8.89 -0.82
CA VAL A 17 -13.48 -8.64 -1.98
C VAL A 17 -14.07 -7.48 -2.78
N VAL A 18 -13.33 -6.39 -2.86
CA VAL A 18 -13.70 -5.21 -3.63
C VAL A 18 -12.85 -5.14 -4.90
N ASN A 19 -13.48 -4.85 -6.04
CA ASN A 19 -12.82 -4.85 -7.33
C ASN A 19 -12.45 -3.42 -7.77
N TYR A 20 -11.19 -3.04 -7.57
CA TYR A 20 -10.64 -1.78 -8.07
C TYR A 20 -9.79 -1.94 -9.34
N HIS A 21 -9.92 -3.05 -10.09
CA HIS A 21 -9.06 -3.34 -11.25
C HIS A 21 -9.05 -2.20 -12.27
N LYS A 22 -10.22 -1.68 -12.65
CA LYS A 22 -10.33 -0.58 -13.60
C LYS A 22 -9.64 0.69 -13.08
N LYS A 23 -9.92 1.07 -11.83
CA LYS A 23 -9.33 2.25 -11.21
C LYS A 23 -7.81 2.11 -11.06
N PHE A 24 -7.33 0.96 -10.63
CA PHE A 24 -5.90 0.68 -10.52
C PHE A 24 -5.21 0.79 -11.90
N LYS A 25 -5.81 0.23 -12.94
CA LYS A 25 -5.29 0.33 -14.30
C LYS A 25 -5.23 1.79 -14.76
N ASP A 26 -6.29 2.56 -14.55
CA ASP A 26 -6.38 3.93 -15.03
C ASP A 26 -5.47 4.89 -14.25
N ASP A 27 -5.44 4.80 -12.92
CA ASP A 27 -4.73 5.75 -12.06
C ASP A 27 -3.28 5.37 -11.78
N VAL A 28 -2.94 4.07 -11.76
CA VAL A 28 -1.62 3.60 -11.37
C VAL A 28 -0.82 3.10 -12.57
N ILE A 29 -1.36 2.16 -13.33
CA ILE A 29 -0.61 1.55 -14.45
C ILE A 29 -0.40 2.57 -15.58
N LYS A 30 -1.45 3.28 -15.99
CA LYS A 30 -1.31 4.31 -17.03
C LYS A 30 -0.37 5.43 -16.61
N TYR A 31 -0.44 5.86 -15.34
CA TYR A 31 0.50 6.83 -14.78
C TYR A 31 1.94 6.31 -14.87
N PHE A 32 2.19 5.08 -14.42
CA PHE A 32 3.50 4.44 -14.48
C PHE A 32 4.08 4.47 -15.91
N ILE A 33 3.31 4.02 -16.90
CA ILE A 33 3.71 4.03 -18.31
C ILE A 33 3.96 5.47 -18.80
N SER A 34 3.09 6.41 -18.46
CA SER A 34 3.20 7.81 -18.92
C SER A 34 4.44 8.53 -18.38
N GLU A 35 4.86 8.21 -17.17
CA GLU A 35 6.06 8.81 -16.58
C GLU A 35 7.33 8.26 -17.26
N TYR A 36 7.39 6.95 -17.52
CA TYR A 36 8.50 6.40 -18.31
C TYR A 36 8.55 6.95 -19.73
N ALA A 37 7.40 7.19 -20.38
CA ALA A 37 7.34 7.83 -21.68
C ALA A 37 7.92 9.26 -21.69
N LYS A 38 7.95 9.92 -20.53
CA LYS A 38 8.54 11.25 -20.32
C LYS A 38 9.99 11.20 -19.80
N GLY A 39 10.60 10.01 -19.76
CA GLY A 39 11.96 9.82 -19.23
C GLY A 39 12.06 9.94 -17.70
N ARG A 40 10.96 9.82 -16.96
CA ARG A 40 10.93 9.90 -15.49
C ARG A 40 10.74 8.53 -14.87
N THR A 41 11.30 8.30 -13.69
CA THR A 41 11.11 7.07 -12.91
C THR A 41 9.97 7.29 -11.90
N PRO A 42 8.78 6.72 -12.12
CA PRO A 42 7.65 6.87 -11.22
C PRO A 42 7.76 6.00 -9.98
N ASN A 43 7.12 6.43 -8.88
CA ASN A 43 6.82 5.56 -7.76
C ASN A 43 5.31 5.20 -7.78
N PRO A 44 4.93 4.04 -8.34
CA PRO A 44 3.53 3.66 -8.45
C PRO A 44 2.88 3.36 -7.09
N CYS A 45 3.67 3.04 -6.05
CA CYS A 45 3.15 2.79 -4.70
C CYS A 45 2.59 4.08 -4.08
N VAL A 46 3.27 5.21 -4.25
CA VAL A 46 2.74 6.53 -3.83
C VAL A 46 1.40 6.80 -4.52
N ARG A 47 1.34 6.59 -5.82
CA ARG A 47 0.12 6.82 -6.60
C ARG A 47 -1.02 5.89 -6.17
N CYS A 48 -0.73 4.58 -6.00
CA CYS A 48 -1.70 3.59 -5.53
C CYS A 48 -2.25 3.94 -4.14
N ASN A 49 -1.36 4.29 -3.21
CA ASN A 49 -1.78 4.70 -1.88
C ASN A 49 -2.73 5.90 -1.97
N ASN A 50 -2.34 6.96 -2.69
CA ASN A 50 -3.15 8.18 -2.78
C ASN A 50 -4.52 7.96 -3.46
N THR A 51 -4.59 7.21 -4.57
CA THR A 51 -5.82 7.16 -5.39
C THR A 51 -6.70 5.95 -5.10
N VAL A 52 -6.11 4.80 -4.77
CA VAL A 52 -6.86 3.56 -4.58
C VAL A 52 -7.08 3.27 -3.10
N LYS A 53 -6.01 3.11 -2.31
CA LYS A 53 -6.14 2.69 -0.90
C LYS A 53 -6.71 3.79 -0.02
N PHE A 54 -6.12 4.98 -0.07
CA PHE A 54 -6.51 6.11 0.76
C PHE A 54 -7.50 7.07 0.05
N GLY A 55 -7.78 6.80 -1.21
CA GLY A 55 -8.84 7.45 -1.97
C GLY A 55 -10.11 6.59 -1.99
N SER A 56 -10.23 5.71 -2.97
CA SER A 56 -11.49 4.97 -3.21
C SER A 56 -11.84 4.00 -2.09
N LEU A 57 -10.89 3.19 -1.61
CA LEU A 57 -11.18 2.24 -0.54
C LEU A 57 -11.60 2.95 0.75
N LEU A 58 -10.91 4.02 1.13
CA LEU A 58 -11.31 4.81 2.31
C LEU A 58 -12.75 5.33 2.17
N LYS A 59 -13.06 5.93 1.01
CA LYS A 59 -14.40 6.45 0.73
C LYS A 59 -15.45 5.35 0.89
N ASP A 60 -15.25 4.22 0.24
CA ASP A 60 -16.20 3.09 0.28
C ASP A 60 -16.36 2.54 1.70
N CYS A 61 -15.26 2.46 2.49
CA CYS A 61 -15.32 2.03 3.89
C CYS A 61 -16.13 3.00 4.76
N LEU A 62 -15.92 4.31 4.60
CA LEU A 62 -16.68 5.33 5.35
C LEU A 62 -18.16 5.32 4.98
N GLU A 63 -18.50 5.14 3.69
CA GLU A 63 -19.88 4.99 3.21
C GLU A 63 -20.56 3.73 3.78
N LEU A 64 -19.79 2.69 4.10
CA LEU A 64 -20.27 1.48 4.78
C LEU A 64 -20.33 1.62 6.32
N GLY A 65 -20.02 2.79 6.86
CA GLY A 65 -20.10 3.07 8.28
C GLY A 65 -18.84 2.73 9.08
N ALA A 66 -17.70 2.52 8.45
CA ALA A 66 -16.44 2.37 9.17
C ALA A 66 -15.94 3.72 9.68
N ASP A 67 -15.44 3.78 10.91
CA ASP A 67 -14.82 5.01 11.47
C ASP A 67 -13.41 5.23 10.92
N CYS A 68 -12.69 4.14 10.67
CA CYS A 68 -11.30 4.18 10.20
C CYS A 68 -10.93 2.94 9.38
N VAL A 69 -9.81 3.04 8.68
CA VAL A 69 -9.19 1.94 7.93
C VAL A 69 -7.81 1.65 8.51
N ALA A 70 -7.52 0.39 8.82
CA ALA A 70 -6.19 -0.03 9.25
C ALA A 70 -5.42 -0.62 8.08
N THR A 71 -4.13 -0.31 7.98
CA THR A 71 -3.23 -0.90 6.98
C THR A 71 -1.93 -1.39 7.59
N GLY A 72 -1.27 -2.33 6.90
CA GLY A 72 -0.01 -2.93 7.34
C GLY A 72 1.24 -2.10 7.02
N HIS A 73 1.13 -0.79 6.76
CA HIS A 73 2.31 0.03 6.52
C HIS A 73 3.13 0.24 7.79
N TYR A 74 4.44 0.14 7.68
CA TYR A 74 5.40 0.46 8.73
C TYR A 74 5.65 1.97 8.77
N ALA A 75 4.68 2.70 9.27
CA ALA A 75 4.73 4.13 9.56
C ALA A 75 3.82 4.40 10.75
N ARG A 76 3.89 5.57 11.36
CA ARG A 76 3.06 5.94 12.51
C ARG A 76 2.25 7.19 12.21
N ILE A 77 1.05 7.24 12.76
CA ILE A 77 0.22 8.44 12.77
C ILE A 77 -0.02 8.79 14.24
N GLU A 78 0.30 10.01 14.61
CA GLU A 78 0.08 10.54 15.95
C GLU A 78 -0.65 11.88 15.86
N GLN A 79 -1.52 12.17 16.79
CA GLN A 79 -2.14 13.48 16.87
C GLN A 79 -1.33 14.38 17.82
N ASP A 80 -0.94 15.53 17.35
CA ASP A 80 -0.29 16.56 18.17
C ASP A 80 -1.33 17.22 19.07
N GLU A 81 -1.16 17.10 20.38
CA GLU A 81 -2.13 17.58 21.36
C GLU A 81 -2.28 19.12 21.37
N LYS A 82 -1.23 19.84 20.97
CA LYS A 82 -1.23 21.31 20.99
C LYS A 82 -1.94 21.90 19.77
N THR A 83 -1.74 21.28 18.61
CA THR A 83 -2.24 21.80 17.33
C THR A 83 -3.45 21.04 16.81
N GLY A 84 -3.75 19.86 17.38
CA GLY A 84 -4.76 18.92 16.88
C GLY A 84 -4.41 18.25 15.54
N ARG A 85 -3.23 18.54 14.98
CA ARG A 85 -2.81 18.00 13.67
C ARG A 85 -2.38 16.56 13.76
N TYR A 86 -2.67 15.78 12.72
CA TYR A 86 -2.15 14.44 12.54
C TYR A 86 -0.75 14.49 11.93
N LEU A 87 0.21 13.85 12.57
CA LEU A 87 1.61 13.79 12.19
C LEU A 87 1.91 12.42 11.61
N LEU A 88 2.36 12.38 10.35
CA LEU A 88 2.92 11.17 9.77
C LEU A 88 4.39 11.05 10.21
N LYS A 89 4.71 9.97 10.91
CA LYS A 89 6.05 9.69 11.44
C LYS A 89 6.61 8.39 10.86
N LYS A 90 7.93 8.28 10.84
CA LYS A 90 8.61 7.03 10.46
C LYS A 90 8.22 5.89 11.40
N GLY A 91 8.18 4.67 10.86
CA GLY A 91 8.06 3.46 11.65
C GLY A 91 9.25 3.26 12.60
N LEU A 92 9.07 2.49 13.68
CA LEU A 92 10.16 2.17 14.61
C LEU A 92 11.22 1.29 13.95
N ASP A 93 10.84 0.39 13.05
CA ASP A 93 11.81 -0.37 12.26
C ASP A 93 12.29 0.48 11.08
N VAL A 94 13.44 1.12 11.23
CA VAL A 94 14.03 1.99 10.21
C VAL A 94 14.30 1.26 8.89
N ARG A 95 14.56 -0.05 8.93
CA ARG A 95 14.81 -0.86 7.73
C ARG A 95 13.54 -1.15 6.94
N LYS A 96 12.37 -0.99 7.59
CA LYS A 96 11.05 -1.28 7.03
C LYS A 96 10.17 -0.02 6.92
N ASP A 97 10.70 1.14 7.27
CA ASP A 97 9.92 2.38 7.19
C ASP A 97 9.29 2.59 5.81
N GLN A 98 8.00 2.86 5.82
CA GLN A 98 7.18 3.10 4.62
C GLN A 98 6.51 4.48 4.63
N SER A 99 6.94 5.38 5.50
CA SER A 99 6.38 6.75 5.55
C SER A 99 6.55 7.48 4.21
N TYR A 100 7.60 7.15 3.46
CA TYR A 100 7.91 7.76 2.16
C TYR A 100 6.86 7.49 1.06
N VAL A 101 6.04 6.44 1.17
CA VAL A 101 4.95 6.19 0.21
C VAL A 101 3.62 6.79 0.65
N LEU A 102 3.60 7.49 1.79
CA LEU A 102 2.41 8.06 2.44
C LEU A 102 2.44 9.59 2.52
N TYR A 103 3.51 10.25 2.07
CA TYR A 103 3.72 11.71 2.24
C TYR A 103 2.65 12.58 1.58
N THR A 104 1.88 12.04 0.64
CA THR A 104 0.81 12.76 -0.05
C THR A 104 -0.50 12.79 0.72
N LEU A 105 -0.59 12.12 1.88
CA LEU A 105 -1.83 12.04 2.65
C LEU A 105 -2.14 13.37 3.34
N THR A 106 -3.38 13.82 3.19
CA THR A 106 -3.88 15.05 3.81
C THR A 106 -4.34 14.80 5.24
N GLN A 107 -4.58 15.87 6.00
CA GLN A 107 -5.09 15.79 7.37
C GLN A 107 -6.43 15.04 7.45
N ASP A 108 -7.32 15.30 6.47
CA ASP A 108 -8.62 14.63 6.39
C ASP A 108 -8.50 13.14 6.15
N VAL A 109 -7.46 12.70 5.44
CA VAL A 109 -7.18 11.28 5.23
C VAL A 109 -6.52 10.68 6.48
N LEU A 110 -5.50 11.35 7.04
CA LEU A 110 -4.72 10.83 8.17
C LEU A 110 -5.59 10.52 9.39
N LYS A 111 -6.63 11.33 9.67
CA LYS A 111 -7.54 11.12 10.82
C LYS A 111 -8.33 9.82 10.77
N HIS A 112 -8.51 9.26 9.56
CA HIS A 112 -9.27 8.03 9.36
C HIS A 112 -8.39 6.79 9.18
N PHE A 113 -7.07 6.91 9.44
CA PHE A 113 -6.16 5.79 9.27
C PHE A 113 -5.47 5.37 10.55
N MET A 114 -5.32 4.05 10.68
CA MET A 114 -4.48 3.42 11.69
C MET A 114 -3.36 2.62 11.01
N LEU A 115 -2.15 2.74 11.55
CA LEU A 115 -0.96 2.03 11.08
C LEU A 115 -0.38 1.18 12.23
N PRO A 116 -1.05 0.07 12.60
CA PRO A 116 -0.69 -0.70 13.79
C PRO A 116 0.74 -1.24 13.79
N LEU A 117 1.27 -1.55 12.60
CA LEU A 117 2.62 -2.11 12.47
C LEU A 117 3.74 -1.07 12.62
N GLY A 118 3.42 0.21 12.61
CA GLY A 118 4.42 1.28 12.76
C GLY A 118 5.19 1.25 14.08
N ASN A 119 4.61 0.63 15.12
CA ASN A 119 5.22 0.49 16.45
C ASN A 119 5.93 -0.84 16.68
N TYR A 120 6.07 -1.67 15.64
CA TYR A 120 6.71 -2.98 15.74
C TYR A 120 7.87 -3.11 14.76
N SER A 121 8.88 -3.91 15.14
CA SER A 121 9.83 -4.42 14.16
C SER A 121 9.19 -5.51 13.30
N LYS A 122 9.80 -5.80 12.16
CA LYS A 122 9.32 -6.89 11.30
C LYS A 122 9.41 -8.26 11.98
N GLU A 123 10.49 -8.46 12.73
CA GLU A 123 10.69 -9.68 13.54
C GLU A 123 9.55 -9.84 14.54
N LYS A 124 9.20 -8.76 15.25
CA LYS A 124 8.10 -8.78 16.23
C LYS A 124 6.75 -9.05 15.58
N THR A 125 6.51 -8.46 14.41
CA THR A 125 5.29 -8.73 13.65
C THR A 125 5.17 -10.20 13.27
N ARG A 126 6.26 -10.83 12.81
CA ARG A 126 6.29 -12.26 12.49
C ARG A 126 6.10 -13.15 13.72
N GLU A 127 6.72 -12.79 14.85
CA GLU A 127 6.52 -13.48 16.13
C GLU A 127 5.04 -13.48 16.53
N LEU A 128 4.38 -12.31 16.45
CA LEU A 128 2.96 -12.17 16.77
C LEU A 128 2.09 -13.00 15.82
N ALA A 129 2.35 -12.94 14.52
CA ALA A 129 1.63 -13.74 13.54
C ALA A 129 1.78 -15.26 13.81
N GLY A 130 2.99 -15.69 14.20
CA GLY A 130 3.25 -17.07 14.60
C GLY A 130 2.49 -17.47 15.88
N LYS A 131 2.49 -16.63 16.91
CA LYS A 131 1.73 -16.86 18.15
C LYS A 131 0.23 -16.97 17.92
N MET A 132 -0.29 -16.24 16.93
CA MET A 132 -1.68 -16.30 16.52
C MET A 132 -1.95 -17.43 15.52
N ASN A 133 -0.97 -18.28 15.22
CA ASN A 133 -1.08 -19.37 14.23
C ASN A 133 -1.60 -18.90 12.85
N LEU A 134 -1.26 -17.70 12.42
CA LEU A 134 -1.73 -17.17 11.13
C LEU A 134 -1.05 -17.93 9.97
N PRO A 135 -1.83 -18.37 8.96
CA PRO A 135 -1.31 -19.21 7.86
C PRO A 135 -0.24 -18.52 7.00
N VAL A 136 -0.09 -17.20 7.14
CA VAL A 136 0.86 -16.38 6.39
C VAL A 136 2.09 -15.93 7.18
N ALA A 137 2.25 -16.38 8.43
CA ALA A 137 3.33 -15.94 9.34
C ALA A 137 4.73 -16.07 8.72
N ASN A 138 4.97 -17.16 7.97
CA ASN A 138 6.26 -17.46 7.34
C ASN A 138 6.32 -17.06 5.85
N LYS A 139 5.29 -16.37 5.32
CA LYS A 139 5.28 -16.00 3.91
C LYS A 139 6.38 -14.96 3.60
N PRO A 140 7.17 -15.16 2.51
CA PRO A 140 8.12 -14.16 2.05
C PRO A 140 7.44 -12.84 1.73
N GLU A 141 8.16 -11.74 1.92
CA GLU A 141 7.68 -10.41 1.53
C GLU A 141 7.71 -10.25 0.02
N SER A 142 6.71 -9.57 -0.52
CA SER A 142 6.80 -8.96 -1.84
C SER A 142 7.53 -7.62 -1.68
N GLN A 143 8.73 -7.50 -2.23
CA GLN A 143 9.51 -6.25 -2.19
C GLN A 143 9.34 -5.41 -3.45
N GLU A 144 8.71 -5.97 -4.48
CA GLU A 144 8.67 -5.43 -5.82
C GLU A 144 7.33 -4.76 -6.17
N ILE A 145 7.29 -4.09 -7.30
CA ILE A 145 6.07 -3.46 -7.81
C ILE A 145 5.03 -4.55 -8.09
N CYS A 146 3.94 -4.55 -7.36
CA CYS A 146 2.97 -5.65 -7.27
C CYS A 146 2.31 -6.08 -8.59
N PHE A 147 2.37 -5.27 -9.66
CA PHE A 147 1.81 -5.58 -10.97
C PHE A 147 2.86 -5.90 -12.04
N ILE A 148 4.14 -5.91 -11.67
CA ILE A 148 5.24 -6.25 -12.57
C ILE A 148 5.69 -7.69 -12.28
N PRO A 149 5.49 -8.63 -13.22
CA PRO A 149 5.96 -10.00 -13.04
C PRO A 149 7.49 -10.06 -13.01
N ASN A 150 8.04 -10.88 -12.12
CA ASN A 150 9.48 -11.19 -12.04
C ASN A 150 10.38 -9.95 -11.87
N ASP A 151 9.83 -8.84 -11.38
CA ASP A 151 10.54 -7.55 -11.23
C ASP A 151 11.15 -6.99 -12.53
N ASP A 152 10.72 -7.47 -13.68
CA ASP A 152 11.22 -7.00 -14.97
C ASP A 152 10.31 -5.90 -15.54
N TYR A 153 10.49 -4.67 -15.04
CA TYR A 153 9.74 -3.51 -15.54
C TYR A 153 10.06 -3.19 -17.01
N LYS A 154 11.25 -3.55 -17.51
CA LYS A 154 11.64 -3.33 -18.91
C LYS A 154 10.84 -4.24 -19.84
N ALA A 155 10.77 -5.53 -19.53
CA ALA A 155 9.92 -6.47 -20.27
C ALA A 155 8.44 -6.06 -20.17
N TYR A 156 7.97 -5.62 -19.00
CA TYR A 156 6.61 -5.12 -18.83
C TYR A 156 6.31 -3.93 -19.73
N LEU A 157 7.17 -2.90 -19.76
CA LEU A 157 7.02 -1.73 -20.63
C LEU A 157 7.07 -2.10 -22.11
N LYS A 158 7.99 -3.01 -22.51
CA LYS A 158 8.09 -3.52 -23.88
C LYS A 158 6.79 -4.20 -24.33
N ALA A 159 6.18 -4.98 -23.44
CA ALA A 159 4.91 -5.67 -23.73
C ALA A 159 3.68 -4.74 -23.75
N LYS A 160 3.64 -3.72 -22.86
CA LYS A 160 2.45 -2.87 -22.67
C LYS A 160 2.49 -1.54 -23.44
N ALA A 161 3.67 -1.05 -23.74
CA ALA A 161 3.87 0.26 -24.40
C ALA A 161 5.18 0.28 -25.23
N PRO A 162 5.31 -0.60 -26.25
CA PRO A 162 6.56 -0.71 -27.03
C PRO A 162 6.96 0.61 -27.70
N HIS A 163 5.99 1.46 -28.00
CA HIS A 163 6.19 2.76 -28.65
C HIS A 163 6.95 3.79 -27.80
N ILE A 164 7.09 3.59 -26.49
CA ILE A 164 7.84 4.52 -25.61
C ILE A 164 9.31 4.14 -25.49
N LEU A 165 9.70 2.94 -25.90
CA LEU A 165 11.07 2.46 -25.83
C LEU A 165 11.78 2.85 -27.13
N LYS A 166 12.33 4.05 -27.15
CA LYS A 166 13.18 4.54 -28.24
C LYS A 166 14.64 4.47 -27.81
N PRO A 167 15.59 4.15 -28.74
CA PRO A 167 17.01 4.38 -28.46
C PRO A 167 17.22 5.84 -28.07
N GLY A 168 18.08 6.08 -27.08
CA GLY A 168 18.58 7.43 -26.83
C GLY A 168 19.55 7.85 -27.92
N ASP A 169 19.65 9.14 -28.17
CA ASP A 169 20.67 9.71 -29.06
C ASP A 169 22.04 9.66 -28.39
#